data_7e0164c683c6f16e931492d86ca0c4e8
#
_entry.id   7e0164c683c6f16e931492d86ca0c4e8
#
_cell.length_a   1.000
_cell.length_b   1.000
_cell.length_c   1.000
_cell.angle_alpha   90.00
_cell.angle_beta   90.00
_cell.angle_gamma   90.00
#
_symmetry.space_group_name_H-M   'P 1'
#
loop_
_entity.id
_entity.type
_entity.pdbx_description
1 polymer ?
#
loop_
_entity_poly.entity_id
_entity_poly.type
_entity_poly.pdbx_seq_one_letter_code
_entity_poly.pdbx_strand_id
1 'polypeptide(L)'
;MDTLQAALYSRIDNFNLDVAGVQLTFSQRLARENKWSEPYTLRVIEEYKKFTFLAMVAGHPVTPSQQVDAVWHLHLTYSQSYWQDFCPNILGGPLHHKPTQGGVDEAKKFREWYGNTLGSYQIWFKDNPPADIWPSVDERFSRNIPSVCRNKKGLNNLQTSILLTSLFLVTSCSNRTQDGVLLIFLVCIFLIFIKLRGSWNSRKSRSDWNVDSNDGSHGGFGDSDSGDSGCGGCGGD
;
A
#
# COMPACT_ATOMS: atom_id res chain seq x y z
N MET A 1 -9.08 5.31 -29.82
CA MET A 1 -10.43 5.26 -29.23
C MET A 1 -11.45 5.36 -30.35
N ASP A 2 -12.45 4.52 -30.34
CA ASP A 2 -13.64 4.70 -31.17
C ASP A 2 -14.58 5.76 -30.55
N THR A 3 -15.70 6.06 -31.24
CA THR A 3 -16.64 7.12 -30.83
C THR A 3 -17.29 6.80 -29.47
N LEU A 4 -17.60 5.52 -29.18
CA LEU A 4 -18.24 5.12 -27.93
C LEU A 4 -17.26 5.20 -26.76
N GLN A 5 -16.03 4.80 -26.98
CA GLN A 5 -14.95 4.88 -25.99
C GLN A 5 -14.59 6.33 -25.68
N ALA A 6 -14.55 7.20 -26.68
CA ALA A 6 -14.33 8.64 -26.50
C ALA A 6 -15.48 9.28 -25.69
N ALA A 7 -16.72 8.91 -25.98
CA ALA A 7 -17.88 9.39 -25.22
C ALA A 7 -17.86 8.89 -23.77
N LEU A 8 -17.47 7.63 -23.52
CA LEU A 8 -17.29 7.10 -22.18
C LEU A 8 -16.20 7.87 -21.40
N TYR A 9 -15.03 8.05 -22.02
CA TYR A 9 -13.95 8.78 -21.40
C TYR A 9 -14.36 10.21 -21.06
N SER A 10 -15.03 10.90 -21.97
CA SER A 10 -15.55 12.25 -21.72
C SER A 10 -16.53 12.33 -20.56
N ARG A 11 -17.42 11.34 -20.39
CA ARG A 11 -18.33 11.29 -19.22
C ARG A 11 -17.56 11.12 -17.93
N ILE A 12 -16.58 10.20 -17.90
CA ILE A 12 -15.73 9.94 -16.72
C ILE A 12 -14.91 11.19 -16.37
N ASP A 13 -14.29 11.83 -17.36
CA ASP A 13 -13.45 13.00 -17.19
C ASP A 13 -14.22 14.18 -16.59
N ASN A 14 -15.46 14.40 -17.08
CA ASN A 14 -16.34 15.46 -16.60
C ASN A 14 -17.04 15.14 -15.26
N PHE A 15 -16.91 13.92 -14.75
CA PHE A 15 -17.52 13.59 -13.45
C PHE A 15 -16.75 14.29 -12.32
N ASN A 16 -17.48 15.10 -11.56
CA ASN A 16 -16.90 15.84 -10.44
C ASN A 16 -17.16 15.09 -9.12
N LEU A 17 -16.08 14.70 -8.44
CA LEU A 17 -16.14 14.08 -7.12
C LEU A 17 -16.34 15.12 -6.00
N ASP A 18 -15.95 16.37 -6.24
CA ASP A 18 -16.14 17.45 -5.29
C ASP A 18 -17.53 18.06 -5.45
N VAL A 19 -18.28 18.09 -4.36
CA VAL A 19 -19.60 18.74 -4.29
C VAL A 19 -19.39 20.18 -3.84
N ALA A 20 -20.01 21.14 -4.56
CA ALA A 20 -19.94 22.55 -4.19
C ALA A 20 -20.71 22.82 -2.88
N GLY A 21 -20.21 23.77 -2.08
CA GLY A 21 -20.90 24.24 -0.86
C GLY A 21 -20.71 23.37 0.37
N VAL A 22 -19.90 22.31 0.31
CA VAL A 22 -19.53 21.50 1.50
C VAL A 22 -18.28 22.07 2.17
N GLN A 23 -18.17 21.95 3.50
CA GLN A 23 -17.00 22.43 4.26
C GLN A 23 -15.76 21.59 4.01
N LEU A 24 -15.91 20.32 3.69
CA LEU A 24 -14.81 19.38 3.41
C LEU A 24 -15.15 18.63 2.13
N THR A 25 -14.48 18.99 1.05
CA THR A 25 -14.67 18.35 -0.25
C THR A 25 -14.04 16.96 -0.29
N PHE A 26 -14.38 16.17 -1.30
CA PHE A 26 -13.78 14.85 -1.52
C PHE A 26 -12.24 14.95 -1.66
N SER A 27 -11.76 15.87 -2.48
CA SER A 27 -10.32 16.08 -2.70
C SER A 27 -9.59 16.51 -1.43
N GLN A 28 -10.18 17.42 -0.63
CA GLN A 28 -9.61 17.85 0.65
C GLN A 28 -9.57 16.71 1.68
N ARG A 29 -10.61 15.86 1.72
CA ARG A 29 -10.65 14.69 2.58
C ARG A 29 -9.57 13.68 2.17
N LEU A 30 -9.46 13.38 0.88
CA LEU A 30 -8.45 12.49 0.33
C LEU A 30 -7.03 12.98 0.65
N ALA A 31 -6.75 14.28 0.45
CA ALA A 31 -5.49 14.91 0.77
C ALA A 31 -5.12 14.75 2.24
N ARG A 32 -6.07 15.00 3.14
CA ARG A 32 -5.89 14.90 4.58
C ARG A 32 -5.62 13.47 5.04
N GLU A 33 -6.40 12.50 4.57
CA GLU A 33 -6.28 11.11 4.98
C GLU A 33 -4.94 10.48 4.53
N ASN A 34 -4.45 10.89 3.35
CA ASN A 34 -3.20 10.38 2.79
C ASN A 34 -1.98 11.28 3.02
N LYS A 35 -2.15 12.45 3.65
CA LYS A 35 -1.09 13.47 3.84
C LYS A 35 -0.47 13.93 2.53
N TRP A 36 -1.29 14.07 1.49
CA TRP A 36 -0.87 14.56 0.19
C TRP A 36 -1.06 16.07 0.06
N SER A 37 -0.27 16.70 -0.80
CA SER A 37 -0.53 18.07 -1.21
C SER A 37 -1.76 18.13 -2.12
N GLU A 38 -2.46 19.26 -2.13
CA GLU A 38 -3.63 19.46 -2.99
C GLU A 38 -3.32 19.22 -4.49
N PRO A 39 -2.24 19.79 -5.07
CA PRO A 39 -1.92 19.54 -6.47
C PRO A 39 -1.65 18.06 -6.79
N TYR A 40 -1.01 17.33 -5.87
CA TYR A 40 -0.78 15.90 -6.05
C TYR A 40 -2.09 15.12 -5.97
N THR A 41 -2.95 15.45 -5.03
CA THR A 41 -4.26 14.82 -4.86
C THR A 41 -5.13 14.94 -6.10
N LEU A 42 -5.19 16.13 -6.70
CA LEU A 42 -5.93 16.35 -7.94
C LEU A 42 -5.38 15.49 -9.09
N ARG A 43 -4.05 15.38 -9.22
CA ARG A 43 -3.43 14.48 -10.21
C ARG A 43 -3.80 13.02 -9.98
N VAL A 44 -3.84 12.56 -8.73
CA VAL A 44 -4.23 11.17 -8.41
C VAL A 44 -5.71 10.92 -8.73
N ILE A 45 -6.57 11.91 -8.53
CA ILE A 45 -7.98 11.84 -8.93
C ILE A 45 -8.11 11.69 -10.45
N GLU A 46 -7.35 12.45 -11.23
CA GLU A 46 -7.35 12.30 -12.70
C GLU A 46 -6.85 10.92 -13.14
N GLU A 47 -5.85 10.37 -12.46
CA GLU A 47 -5.36 9.01 -12.72
C GLU A 47 -6.38 7.92 -12.30
N TYR A 48 -7.19 8.17 -11.26
CA TYR A 48 -8.33 7.32 -10.91
C TYR A 48 -9.39 7.31 -12.02
N LYS A 49 -9.71 8.44 -12.62
CA LYS A 49 -10.63 8.51 -13.75
C LYS A 49 -10.12 7.70 -14.94
N LYS A 50 -8.83 7.82 -15.28
CA LYS A 50 -8.19 7.00 -16.31
C LYS A 50 -8.24 5.51 -15.97
N PHE A 51 -8.00 5.13 -14.73
CA PHE A 51 -8.11 3.75 -14.28
C PHE A 51 -9.53 3.20 -14.46
N THR A 52 -10.56 3.95 -14.06
CA THR A 52 -11.95 3.51 -14.23
C THR A 52 -12.32 3.33 -15.69
N PHE A 53 -11.81 4.18 -16.58
CA PHE A 53 -11.94 3.99 -18.03
C PHE A 53 -11.28 2.69 -18.48
N LEU A 54 -10.04 2.42 -18.08
CA LEU A 54 -9.34 1.15 -18.40
C LEU A 54 -10.11 -0.06 -17.90
N ALA A 55 -10.71 0.02 -16.72
CA ALA A 55 -11.50 -1.06 -16.16
C ALA A 55 -12.71 -1.44 -17.05
N MET A 56 -13.22 -0.49 -17.82
CA MET A 56 -14.35 -0.71 -18.73
C MET A 56 -13.94 -1.16 -20.13
N VAL A 57 -12.72 -0.81 -20.61
CA VAL A 57 -12.36 -0.99 -22.02
C VAL A 57 -11.15 -1.88 -22.27
N ALA A 58 -10.37 -2.24 -21.28
CA ALA A 58 -9.12 -2.98 -21.46
C ALA A 58 -9.29 -4.42 -21.95
N GLY A 59 -10.47 -5.04 -21.75
CA GLY A 59 -10.73 -6.41 -22.14
C GLY A 59 -10.03 -7.49 -21.28
N HIS A 60 -9.35 -7.06 -20.21
CA HIS A 60 -8.68 -7.92 -19.23
C HIS A 60 -8.80 -7.31 -17.83
N PRO A 61 -8.58 -8.09 -16.76
CA PRO A 61 -8.57 -7.55 -15.41
C PRO A 61 -7.48 -6.48 -15.24
N VAL A 62 -7.84 -5.35 -14.63
CA VAL A 62 -6.94 -4.25 -14.32
C VAL A 62 -6.75 -4.12 -12.81
N THR A 63 -5.59 -3.61 -12.40
CA THR A 63 -5.24 -3.39 -10.99
C THR A 63 -4.71 -1.98 -10.82
N PRO A 64 -5.25 -1.18 -9.87
CA PRO A 64 -4.82 0.19 -9.65
C PRO A 64 -3.45 0.24 -8.94
N SER A 65 -2.78 1.38 -9.00
CA SER A 65 -1.68 1.71 -8.08
C SER A 65 -2.21 1.90 -6.65
N GLN A 66 -1.34 1.94 -5.64
CA GLN A 66 -1.78 2.21 -4.26
C GLN A 66 -2.44 3.58 -4.12
N GLN A 67 -1.94 4.57 -4.85
CA GLN A 67 -2.47 5.93 -4.87
C GLN A 67 -3.87 5.98 -5.49
N VAL A 68 -4.03 5.35 -6.64
CA VAL A 68 -5.34 5.27 -7.33
C VAL A 68 -6.34 4.44 -6.52
N ASP A 69 -5.88 3.38 -5.88
CA ASP A 69 -6.70 2.53 -5.00
C ASP A 69 -7.22 3.32 -3.78
N ALA A 70 -6.42 4.23 -3.22
CA ALA A 70 -6.86 5.10 -2.13
C ALA A 70 -8.02 6.04 -2.55
N VAL A 71 -7.99 6.55 -3.78
CA VAL A 71 -9.12 7.33 -4.34
C VAL A 71 -10.36 6.45 -4.48
N TRP A 72 -10.19 5.26 -5.03
CA TRP A 72 -11.30 4.33 -5.23
C TRP A 72 -11.93 3.91 -3.90
N HIS A 73 -11.12 3.55 -2.90
CA HIS A 73 -11.59 3.23 -1.56
C HIS A 73 -12.39 4.38 -0.94
N LEU A 74 -11.90 5.60 -1.04
CA LEU A 74 -12.64 6.76 -0.53
C LEU A 74 -13.96 6.95 -1.31
N HIS A 75 -13.96 6.81 -2.64
CA HIS A 75 -15.18 6.97 -3.45
C HIS A 75 -16.24 5.92 -3.10
N LEU A 76 -15.85 4.66 -2.80
CA LEU A 76 -16.76 3.62 -2.31
C LEU A 76 -17.47 4.01 -1.01
N THR A 77 -16.83 4.82 -0.14
CA THR A 77 -17.48 5.33 1.08
C THR A 77 -18.53 6.38 0.81
N TYR A 78 -18.47 7.06 -0.34
CA TYR A 78 -19.52 7.95 -0.86
C TYR A 78 -20.53 7.11 -1.66
N SER A 79 -21.18 6.18 -0.98
CA SER A 79 -21.94 5.08 -1.60
C SER A 79 -23.04 5.55 -2.54
N GLN A 80 -23.71 6.68 -2.25
CA GLN A 80 -24.71 7.26 -3.14
C GLN A 80 -24.06 7.72 -4.45
N SER A 81 -23.02 8.55 -4.37
CA SER A 81 -22.28 9.02 -5.55
C SER A 81 -21.73 7.86 -6.37
N TYR A 82 -21.15 6.83 -5.71
CA TYR A 82 -20.54 5.70 -6.39
C TYR A 82 -21.58 4.79 -7.06
N TRP A 83 -22.58 4.30 -6.28
CA TRP A 83 -23.50 3.27 -6.75
C TRP A 83 -24.73 3.79 -7.49
N GLN A 84 -25.18 5.03 -7.20
CA GLN A 84 -26.39 5.59 -7.83
C GLN A 84 -26.07 6.53 -9.00
N ASP A 85 -24.90 7.21 -8.96
CA ASP A 85 -24.54 8.17 -9.98
C ASP A 85 -23.41 7.65 -10.88
N PHE A 86 -22.25 7.32 -10.31
CA PHE A 86 -21.04 7.03 -11.08
C PHE A 86 -21.16 5.70 -11.86
N CYS A 87 -21.51 4.61 -11.18
CA CYS A 87 -21.60 3.30 -11.85
C CYS A 87 -22.68 3.25 -12.93
N PRO A 88 -23.95 3.60 -12.68
CA PRO A 88 -25.00 3.46 -13.69
C PRO A 88 -24.94 4.56 -14.76
N ASN A 89 -24.73 5.82 -14.38
CA ASN A 89 -24.89 6.95 -15.29
C ASN A 89 -23.62 7.31 -16.05
N ILE A 90 -22.44 7.09 -15.44
CA ILE A 90 -21.14 7.47 -16.02
C ILE A 90 -20.47 6.26 -16.65
N LEU A 91 -20.29 5.16 -15.90
CA LEU A 91 -19.64 3.94 -16.41
C LEU A 91 -20.57 3.10 -17.28
N GLY A 92 -21.88 3.11 -17.02
CA GLY A 92 -22.86 2.24 -17.67
C GLY A 92 -22.89 0.83 -17.12
N GLY A 93 -22.29 0.57 -15.96
CA GLY A 93 -22.26 -0.73 -15.32
C GLY A 93 -21.52 -0.72 -13.99
N PRO A 94 -21.67 -1.77 -13.17
CA PRO A 94 -21.05 -1.85 -11.86
C PRO A 94 -19.53 -2.08 -11.97
N LEU A 95 -18.75 -1.36 -11.18
CA LEU A 95 -17.33 -1.59 -11.00
C LEU A 95 -17.08 -2.03 -9.55
N HIS A 96 -16.87 -3.35 -9.36
CA HIS A 96 -16.70 -3.93 -8.03
C HIS A 96 -15.24 -3.95 -7.60
N HIS A 97 -14.97 -3.44 -6.41
CA HIS A 97 -13.67 -3.60 -5.75
C HIS A 97 -13.63 -4.95 -5.05
N LYS A 98 -12.68 -5.81 -5.46
CA LYS A 98 -12.46 -7.12 -4.83
C LYS A 98 -11.13 -7.08 -4.08
N PRO A 99 -11.14 -7.17 -2.75
CA PRO A 99 -9.90 -7.26 -1.98
C PRO A 99 -9.17 -8.57 -2.29
N THR A 100 -7.84 -8.54 -2.16
CA THR A 100 -7.03 -9.77 -2.29
C THR A 100 -7.36 -10.75 -1.18
N GLN A 101 -7.37 -12.04 -1.51
CA GLN A 101 -7.50 -13.12 -0.53
C GLN A 101 -6.16 -13.51 0.10
N GLY A 102 -5.05 -12.89 -0.34
CA GLY A 102 -3.71 -13.19 0.13
C GLY A 102 -3.11 -14.44 -0.52
N GLY A 103 -1.85 -14.72 -0.16
CA GLY A 103 -1.10 -15.86 -0.69
C GLY A 103 -0.22 -15.53 -1.90
N VAL A 104 0.66 -16.47 -2.24
CA VAL A 104 1.69 -16.28 -3.28
C VAL A 104 1.08 -16.20 -4.68
N ASP A 105 0.07 -17.02 -4.94
CA ASP A 105 -0.59 -17.07 -6.24
C ASP A 105 -1.40 -15.81 -6.52
N GLU A 106 -2.09 -15.29 -5.50
CA GLU A 106 -2.76 -14.00 -5.57
C GLU A 106 -1.77 -12.86 -5.84
N ALA A 107 -0.64 -12.85 -5.12
CA ALA A 107 0.39 -11.83 -5.32
C ALA A 107 0.96 -11.87 -6.76
N LYS A 108 1.18 -13.06 -7.32
CA LYS A 108 1.62 -13.23 -8.71
C LYS A 108 0.58 -12.74 -9.70
N LYS A 109 -0.68 -13.10 -9.48
CA LYS A 109 -1.82 -12.67 -10.30
C LYS A 109 -1.95 -11.15 -10.32
N PHE A 110 -1.95 -10.50 -9.17
CA PHE A 110 -2.06 -9.02 -9.10
C PHE A 110 -0.85 -8.31 -9.69
N ARG A 111 0.34 -8.91 -9.57
CA ARG A 111 1.54 -8.39 -10.22
C ARG A 111 1.41 -8.41 -11.74
N GLU A 112 0.91 -9.50 -12.32
CA GLU A 112 0.65 -9.63 -13.75
C GLU A 112 -0.43 -8.64 -14.21
N TRP A 113 -1.56 -8.58 -13.52
CA TRP A 113 -2.65 -7.66 -13.85
C TRP A 113 -2.21 -6.20 -13.79
N TYR A 114 -1.37 -5.85 -12.84
CA TYR A 114 -0.82 -4.50 -12.76
C TYR A 114 0.10 -4.19 -13.95
N GLY A 115 0.96 -5.12 -14.34
CA GLY A 115 1.78 -4.98 -15.55
C GLY A 115 0.92 -4.78 -16.81
N ASN A 116 -0.15 -5.57 -16.94
CA ASN A 116 -1.10 -5.43 -18.05
C ASN A 116 -1.82 -4.07 -18.00
N THR A 117 -2.13 -3.57 -16.80
CA THR A 117 -2.74 -2.23 -16.65
C THR A 117 -1.82 -1.13 -17.15
N LEU A 118 -0.52 -1.17 -16.80
CA LEU A 118 0.47 -0.19 -17.30
C LEU A 118 0.60 -0.26 -18.83
N GLY A 119 0.60 -1.47 -19.40
CA GLY A 119 0.60 -1.65 -20.86
C GLY A 119 -0.64 -1.07 -21.52
N SER A 120 -1.83 -1.33 -20.97
CA SER A 120 -3.08 -0.76 -21.46
C SER A 120 -3.12 0.76 -21.32
N TYR A 121 -2.56 1.32 -20.24
CA TYR A 121 -2.44 2.77 -20.09
C TYR A 121 -1.70 3.39 -21.27
N GLN A 122 -0.55 2.85 -21.65
CA GLN A 122 0.23 3.33 -22.79
C GLN A 122 -0.51 3.19 -24.12
N ILE A 123 -1.24 2.09 -24.31
CA ILE A 123 -2.02 1.85 -25.52
C ILE A 123 -3.16 2.86 -25.66
N TRP A 124 -3.90 3.12 -24.60
CA TRP A 124 -5.10 3.94 -24.63
C TRP A 124 -4.82 5.43 -24.59
N PHE A 125 -3.88 5.89 -23.76
CA PHE A 125 -3.58 7.31 -23.59
C PHE A 125 -2.39 7.80 -24.43
N LYS A 126 -1.65 6.88 -25.07
CA LYS A 126 -0.45 7.20 -25.87
C LYS A 126 0.62 7.95 -25.09
N ASP A 127 0.64 7.76 -23.77
CA ASP A 127 1.52 8.40 -22.82
C ASP A 127 1.99 7.40 -21.77
N ASN A 128 3.08 7.71 -21.09
CA ASN A 128 3.55 6.91 -19.97
C ASN A 128 2.79 7.28 -18.68
N PRO A 129 2.36 6.29 -17.90
CA PRO A 129 1.78 6.58 -16.61
C PRO A 129 2.79 7.33 -15.73
N PRO A 130 2.37 8.39 -14.98
CA PRO A 130 3.28 9.16 -14.12
C PRO A 130 3.85 8.27 -13.01
N ALA A 131 5.19 8.14 -12.95
CA ALA A 131 5.88 7.17 -12.10
C ALA A 131 5.66 7.41 -10.59
N ASP A 132 5.39 8.63 -10.19
CA ASP A 132 5.07 9.00 -8.80
C ASP A 132 3.67 8.54 -8.35
N ILE A 133 2.77 8.25 -9.30
CA ILE A 133 1.43 7.70 -9.04
C ILE A 133 1.38 6.22 -9.45
N TRP A 134 2.02 5.86 -10.55
CA TRP A 134 2.09 4.52 -11.09
C TRP A 134 3.53 3.99 -11.05
N PRO A 135 4.02 3.54 -9.89
CA PRO A 135 5.36 2.97 -9.81
C PRO A 135 5.51 1.74 -10.71
N SER A 136 6.74 1.39 -11.06
CA SER A 136 7.00 0.16 -11.80
C SER A 136 6.48 -1.07 -11.07
N VAL A 137 6.26 -2.17 -11.81
CA VAL A 137 5.80 -3.45 -11.22
C VAL A 137 6.71 -3.87 -10.06
N ASP A 138 8.03 -3.73 -10.25
CA ASP A 138 8.99 -4.12 -9.22
C ASP A 138 8.92 -3.23 -7.98
N GLU A 139 8.80 -1.93 -8.14
CA GLU A 139 8.67 -1.01 -7.01
C GLU A 139 7.39 -1.24 -6.22
N ARG A 140 6.25 -1.42 -6.92
CA ARG A 140 4.97 -1.66 -6.26
C ARG A 140 4.96 -2.93 -5.42
N PHE A 141 5.50 -4.03 -5.94
CA PHE A 141 5.43 -5.35 -5.31
C PHE A 141 6.66 -5.73 -4.49
N SER A 142 7.79 -4.99 -4.58
CA SER A 142 8.98 -5.22 -3.75
C SER A 142 8.75 -4.99 -2.26
N ARG A 143 7.82 -4.11 -1.91
CA ARG A 143 7.50 -3.79 -0.50
C ARG A 143 6.71 -4.88 0.20
N ASN A 144 6.06 -5.78 -0.56
CA ASN A 144 5.23 -6.86 -0.05
C ASN A 144 5.91 -8.22 -0.01
N ILE A 145 7.20 -8.31 -0.38
CA ILE A 145 7.98 -9.50 -0.10
C ILE A 145 8.36 -9.40 1.38
N PRO A 146 7.81 -10.27 2.27
CA PRO A 146 8.30 -10.35 3.63
C PRO A 146 9.81 -10.52 3.52
N SER A 147 10.58 -9.75 4.27
CA SER A 147 12.05 -9.73 4.24
C SER A 147 12.67 -11.04 4.74
N VAL A 148 12.02 -12.18 4.54
CA VAL A 148 12.41 -13.51 4.99
C VAL A 148 13.55 -14.11 4.15
N CYS A 149 13.89 -13.58 2.99
CA CYS A 149 14.96 -14.11 2.16
C CYS A 149 15.85 -13.06 1.49
N ARG A 150 16.12 -11.93 2.13
CA ARG A 150 17.30 -11.17 1.72
C ARG A 150 18.52 -11.77 2.42
N ASN A 151 19.04 -12.82 1.84
CA ASN A 151 20.28 -13.46 2.27
C ASN A 151 21.45 -12.47 2.10
N LYS A 152 21.68 -11.64 3.12
CA LYS A 152 22.91 -10.83 3.26
C LYS A 152 24.12 -11.73 3.62
N LYS A 153 24.26 -12.87 2.97
CA LYS A 153 25.37 -13.80 3.17
C LYS A 153 26.56 -13.52 2.23
N GLY A 154 26.76 -12.31 1.76
CA GLY A 154 27.89 -12.07 0.86
C GLY A 154 28.92 -11.04 1.35
N LEU A 155 28.51 -10.07 2.16
CA LEU A 155 29.42 -8.96 2.48
C LEU A 155 30.05 -9.01 3.88
N ASN A 156 29.43 -9.72 4.83
CA ASN A 156 29.96 -9.75 6.19
C ASN A 156 31.15 -10.71 6.35
N ASN A 157 31.29 -11.71 5.48
CA ASN A 157 32.42 -12.65 5.57
C ASN A 157 33.72 -12.06 4.99
N LEU A 158 33.62 -11.13 4.04
CA LEU A 158 34.82 -10.47 3.49
C LEU A 158 35.38 -9.44 4.47
N GLN A 159 34.52 -8.67 5.13
CA GLN A 159 34.94 -7.68 6.13
C GLN A 159 35.49 -8.33 7.42
N THR A 160 34.88 -9.41 7.88
CA THR A 160 35.40 -10.16 9.05
C THR A 160 36.71 -10.88 8.73
N SER A 161 36.91 -11.37 7.51
CA SER A 161 38.14 -11.99 7.08
C SER A 161 39.29 -10.98 6.98
N ILE A 162 39.05 -9.79 6.45
CA ILE A 162 40.03 -8.69 6.36
C ILE A 162 40.42 -8.18 7.75
N LEU A 163 39.48 -8.07 8.70
CA LEU A 163 39.78 -7.65 10.07
C LEU A 163 40.59 -8.70 10.85
N LEU A 164 40.34 -10.00 10.62
CA LEU A 164 41.09 -11.06 11.26
C LEU A 164 42.51 -11.17 10.69
N THR A 165 42.70 -10.99 9.38
CA THR A 165 44.05 -11.02 8.77
C THR A 165 44.88 -9.79 9.13
N SER A 166 44.28 -8.60 9.26
CA SER A 166 44.99 -7.41 9.72
C SER A 166 45.39 -7.52 11.19
N LEU A 167 44.59 -8.15 12.05
CA LEU A 167 44.92 -8.39 13.44
C LEU A 167 46.10 -9.37 13.56
N PHE A 168 46.17 -10.38 12.70
CA PHE A 168 47.26 -11.35 12.69
C PHE A 168 48.61 -10.74 12.23
N LEU A 169 48.57 -9.80 11.28
CA LEU A 169 49.77 -9.10 10.79
C LEU A 169 50.34 -8.12 11.85
N VAL A 170 49.49 -7.49 12.65
CA VAL A 170 49.95 -6.58 13.73
C VAL A 170 50.56 -7.35 14.88
N THR A 171 50.11 -8.57 15.20
CA THR A 171 50.67 -9.40 16.26
C THR A 171 52.01 -10.02 15.87
N SER A 172 52.34 -10.15 14.58
CA SER A 172 53.62 -10.72 14.11
C SER A 172 54.79 -9.72 14.14
N CYS A 173 54.51 -8.43 14.23
CA CYS A 173 55.53 -7.37 14.24
C CYS A 173 55.79 -6.72 15.60
N SER A 174 55.10 -7.11 16.68
CA SER A 174 55.29 -6.51 17.97
C SER A 174 56.20 -7.35 18.86
N ASN A 175 57.40 -6.85 19.08
CA ASN A 175 58.33 -7.37 20.09
C ASN A 175 57.68 -7.36 21.47
N ARG A 176 57.67 -8.46 22.09
CA ARG A 176 57.27 -8.97 23.41
C ARG A 176 57.49 -7.96 24.53
N THR A 177 56.54 -7.02 24.73
CA THR A 177 56.45 -6.30 26.01
C THR A 177 55.06 -6.53 26.59
N GLN A 178 54.96 -6.71 27.91
CA GLN A 178 53.73 -7.01 28.65
C GLN A 178 52.59 -6.04 28.36
N ASP A 179 52.89 -4.79 28.01
CA ASP A 179 51.98 -3.71 27.69
C ASP A 179 51.21 -3.93 26.37
N GLY A 180 51.83 -4.61 25.38
CA GLY A 180 51.17 -4.93 24.11
C GLY A 180 50.01 -5.94 24.23
N VAL A 181 50.16 -6.88 25.14
CA VAL A 181 49.11 -7.92 25.38
C VAL A 181 47.88 -7.27 26.04
N LEU A 182 48.11 -6.35 26.97
CA LEU A 182 47.03 -5.64 27.64
C LEU A 182 46.20 -4.78 26.67
N LEU A 183 46.88 -4.11 25.76
CA LEU A 183 46.24 -3.26 24.75
C LEU A 183 45.35 -4.09 23.78
N ILE A 184 45.81 -5.28 23.40
CA ILE A 184 45.04 -6.17 22.56
C ILE A 184 43.78 -6.67 23.28
N PHE A 185 43.89 -7.03 24.57
CA PHE A 185 42.75 -7.42 25.40
C PHE A 185 41.70 -6.31 25.52
N LEU A 186 42.12 -5.07 25.74
CA LEU A 186 41.22 -3.91 25.83
C LEU A 186 40.49 -3.63 24.52
N VAL A 187 41.17 -3.74 23.37
CA VAL A 187 40.57 -3.59 22.05
C VAL A 187 39.54 -4.71 21.79
N CYS A 188 39.84 -5.94 22.13
CA CYS A 188 38.91 -7.06 21.98
C CYS A 188 37.66 -6.87 22.85
N ILE A 189 37.80 -6.47 24.10
CA ILE A 189 36.67 -6.17 25.00
C ILE A 189 35.81 -5.03 24.45
N PHE A 190 36.43 -3.97 23.93
CA PHE A 190 35.74 -2.83 23.34
C PHE A 190 34.93 -3.22 22.09
N LEU A 191 35.48 -4.08 21.21
CA LEU A 191 34.78 -4.59 20.03
C LEU A 191 33.60 -5.50 20.39
N ILE A 192 33.75 -6.32 21.44
CA ILE A 192 32.67 -7.15 21.98
C ILE A 192 31.56 -6.27 22.56
N PHE A 193 31.92 -5.20 23.27
CA PHE A 193 30.96 -4.26 23.86
C PHE A 193 30.14 -3.52 22.78
N ILE A 194 30.80 -3.07 21.70
CA ILE A 194 30.10 -2.44 20.55
C ILE A 194 29.10 -3.44 19.92
N LYS A 195 29.49 -4.70 19.77
CA LYS A 195 28.65 -5.74 19.18
C LYS A 195 27.42 -6.06 20.06
N LEU A 196 27.59 -6.10 21.37
CA LEU A 196 26.52 -6.30 22.33
C LEU A 196 25.56 -5.11 22.40
N ARG A 197 26.08 -3.87 22.33
CA ARG A 197 25.29 -2.65 22.34
C ARG A 197 24.43 -2.50 21.08
N GLY A 198 24.98 -2.89 19.91
CA GLY A 198 24.23 -2.94 18.65
C GLY A 198 23.07 -3.94 18.65
N SER A 199 23.25 -5.07 19.34
CA SER A 199 22.22 -6.10 19.48
C SER A 199 21.09 -5.69 20.46
N TRP A 200 21.37 -4.86 21.46
CA TRP A 200 20.37 -4.39 22.43
C TRP A 200 19.45 -3.32 21.83
N ASN A 201 19.99 -2.41 21.02
CA ASN A 201 19.19 -1.37 20.38
C ASN A 201 18.23 -1.91 19.33
N SER A 202 18.56 -3.06 18.73
CA SER A 202 17.67 -3.76 17.76
C SER A 202 16.50 -4.49 18.45
N ARG A 203 16.59 -4.80 19.75
CA ARG A 203 15.48 -5.45 20.49
C ARG A 203 14.46 -4.46 21.06
N LYS A 204 14.88 -3.22 21.35
CA LYS A 204 14.00 -2.20 21.92
C LYS A 204 13.03 -1.60 20.89
N SER A 205 13.33 -1.72 19.58
CA SER A 205 12.43 -1.27 18.51
C SER A 205 11.36 -2.28 18.10
N ARG A 206 11.32 -3.48 18.72
CA ARG A 206 10.38 -4.56 18.36
C ARG A 206 9.25 -4.75 19.37
N SER A 207 9.28 -4.06 20.50
CA SER A 207 8.28 -4.21 21.57
C SER A 207 7.17 -3.16 21.59
N ASP A 208 7.24 -2.12 20.71
CA ASP A 208 6.27 -1.03 20.78
C ASP A 208 5.13 -1.09 19.72
N TRP A 209 4.94 -2.24 19.07
CA TRP A 209 3.85 -2.42 18.09
C TRP A 209 2.87 -3.55 18.43
N ASN A 210 2.80 -3.97 19.70
CA ASN A 210 1.76 -4.86 20.17
C ASN A 210 1.08 -4.23 21.40
N VAL A 211 0.22 -3.27 21.17
CA VAL A 211 -0.78 -2.83 22.16
C VAL A 211 -2.11 -2.67 21.44
N ASP A 212 -2.96 -3.58 21.79
CA ASP A 212 -4.36 -3.51 22.09
C ASP A 212 -5.37 -3.32 20.96
N SER A 213 -5.83 -4.48 20.52
CA SER A 213 -7.22 -4.63 20.09
C SER A 213 -7.88 -5.62 21.07
N ASN A 214 -8.16 -5.18 22.27
CA ASN A 214 -9.13 -5.85 23.14
C ASN A 214 -9.61 -4.85 24.16
N ASP A 215 -10.75 -4.26 23.91
CA ASP A 215 -11.64 -3.86 24.98
C ASP A 215 -13.08 -4.02 24.51
N GLY A 216 -13.64 -5.11 24.99
CA GLY A 216 -15.06 -5.31 25.06
C GLY A 216 -15.64 -4.33 26.07
N SER A 217 -16.65 -3.61 25.69
CA SER A 217 -17.53 -2.97 26.64
C SER A 217 -18.93 -3.51 26.48
N HIS A 218 -19.32 -4.34 27.43
CA HIS A 218 -20.68 -4.64 27.79
C HIS A 218 -21.43 -3.33 28.14
N GLY A 219 -22.56 -3.14 27.53
CA GLY A 219 -23.57 -2.19 27.95
C GLY A 219 -24.93 -2.75 27.59
N GLY A 220 -25.45 -3.58 28.50
CA GLY A 220 -26.82 -4.04 28.43
C GLY A 220 -27.76 -2.96 28.94
N PHE A 221 -28.86 -2.81 28.29
CA PHE A 221 -30.18 -2.36 28.74
C PHE A 221 -31.14 -2.95 27.75
N GLY A 222 -32.07 -3.82 28.08
CA GLY A 222 -33.14 -3.62 29.02
C GLY A 222 -34.42 -3.77 28.21
N ASP A 223 -35.13 -4.83 28.48
CA ASP A 223 -36.44 -5.22 27.92
C ASP A 223 -37.47 -4.09 27.91
N SER A 224 -38.34 -4.08 26.92
CA SER A 224 -39.80 -3.89 27.09
C SER A 224 -40.49 -4.14 25.75
N ASP A 225 -41.06 -5.23 25.61
CA ASP A 225 -42.48 -5.62 25.50
C ASP A 225 -43.38 -4.80 24.56
N SER A 226 -44.08 -5.65 23.81
CA SER A 226 -45.47 -5.60 23.42
C SER A 226 -45.92 -4.95 22.12
N GLY A 227 -46.64 -5.80 21.37
CA GLY A 227 -47.81 -5.46 20.60
C GLY A 227 -47.67 -5.74 19.10
N ASP A 228 -47.95 -6.85 18.57
CA ASP A 228 -49.23 -7.51 18.19
C ASP A 228 -50.01 -6.77 17.10
N SER A 229 -50.53 -7.59 16.18
CA SER A 229 -51.52 -7.29 15.11
C SER A 229 -50.91 -6.77 13.78
N GLY A 230 -51.10 -7.38 12.68
CA GLY A 230 -52.03 -8.34 12.20
C GLY A 230 -52.28 -8.12 10.72
N CYS A 231 -52.27 -9.23 9.98
CA CYS A 231 -53.06 -9.58 8.84
C CYS A 231 -53.52 -8.58 7.76
N GLY A 232 -53.38 -9.09 6.54
CA GLY A 232 -54.21 -8.80 5.39
C GLY A 232 -53.39 -8.39 4.18
N GLY A 233 -53.27 -9.07 3.10
CA GLY A 233 -54.15 -10.00 2.43
C GLY A 233 -54.58 -9.46 1.09
N CYS A 234 -54.22 -10.22 0.03
CA CYS A 234 -54.90 -10.30 -1.27
C CYS A 234 -54.83 -9.07 -2.17
N GLY A 235 -54.36 -9.24 -3.36
CA GLY A 235 -54.83 -9.82 -4.57
C GLY A 235 -54.95 -8.80 -5.66
N GLY A 236 -54.41 -9.06 -6.79
CA GLY A 236 -55.10 -9.39 -8.06
C GLY A 236 -55.33 -8.18 -8.95
N ASP A 237 -54.76 -8.27 -10.00
CA ASP A 237 -55.03 -8.13 -11.43
C ASP A 237 -53.87 -7.51 -12.18
#